data_ce6606cc8877642e5eb1355dfd4fa1c0
#
_entry.id   ce6606cc8877642e5eb1355dfd4fa1c0
#
_cell.length_a   1.000
_cell.length_b   1.000
_cell.length_c   1.000
_cell.angle_alpha   90.00
_cell.angle_beta   90.00
_cell.angle_gamma   90.00
#
_symmetry.space_group_name_H-M   'P 1'
#
loop_
_entity.id
_entity.type
_entity.pdbx_description
1 polymer ?
#
loop_
_entity_poly.entity_id
_entity_poly.type
_entity_poly.pdbx_seq_one_letter_code
_entity_poly.pdbx_strand_id
1 'polypeptide(L)'
;MKKSLGIIGIFLAIFLIASLFGENFLTGLNLQNLTNRTALYSILALGASIVIVTGGIDLSIGSVVCLAGITVPWLLVEFEWSPWQVIPVVLAGSALIGLFHGLLITKLRLQPFLVTLCGLLLYRGIARWMTGDQSQGFQGEFGDVRAIALARFTVPGFRELGIEGFRVPATVIPMVVLAVVIGLFYSRTVWGRWILATGRNESAARYSGVPTERLTILSYVACSLLGGFGGMLFIFDIGSAQPSDFGNFYELYAIAAAVLGGCSLRGGEMSVVGVLVGAATLQLLRNTIMLVGVGSQIEFAVIGAVLLIGVGADELVRRLSARRAERLAVAAHT
;
A
#
# COMPACT_ATOMS: atom_id res chain seq x y z
N MET A 1 19.36 4.81 5.25
CA MET A 1 20.00 3.51 5.60
C MET A 1 19.73 3.07 7.05
N LYS A 2 19.96 3.87 8.11
CA LYS A 2 19.77 3.41 9.51
C LYS A 2 18.30 3.06 9.85
N LYS A 3 17.30 3.77 9.31
CA LYS A 3 15.88 3.46 9.53
C LYS A 3 15.44 2.14 8.89
N SER A 4 15.96 1.84 7.69
CA SER A 4 15.64 0.60 6.98
C SER A 4 16.21 -0.65 7.68
N LEU A 5 17.30 -0.51 8.44
CA LEU A 5 17.90 -1.61 9.20
C LEU A 5 17.01 -2.06 10.37
N GLY A 6 16.32 -1.12 11.02
CA GLY A 6 15.42 -1.44 12.14
C GLY A 6 14.23 -2.30 11.70
N ILE A 7 13.57 -1.91 10.59
CA ILE A 7 12.42 -2.68 10.09
C ILE A 7 12.84 -4.05 9.53
N ILE A 8 14.02 -4.15 8.89
CA ILE A 8 14.56 -5.44 8.45
C ILE A 8 14.79 -6.35 9.66
N GLY A 9 15.31 -5.81 10.78
CA GLY A 9 15.47 -6.56 12.03
C GLY A 9 14.14 -7.08 12.57
N ILE A 10 13.08 -6.26 12.57
CA ILE A 10 11.72 -6.66 12.98
C ILE A 10 11.18 -7.75 12.04
N PHE A 11 11.34 -7.57 10.73
CA PHE A 11 10.93 -8.57 9.74
C PHE A 11 11.59 -9.92 9.99
N LEU A 12 12.92 -9.93 10.18
CA LEU A 12 13.68 -11.16 10.42
C LEU A 12 13.30 -11.82 11.76
N ALA A 13 13.04 -11.03 12.81
CA ALA A 13 12.57 -11.56 14.08
C ALA A 13 11.21 -12.25 13.96
N ILE A 14 10.23 -11.60 13.29
CA ILE A 14 8.92 -12.19 13.07
C ILE A 14 9.03 -13.43 12.17
N PHE A 15 9.88 -13.38 11.13
CA PHE A 15 10.12 -14.51 10.24
C PHE A 15 10.68 -15.72 11.01
N LEU A 16 11.63 -15.48 11.90
CA LEU A 16 12.20 -16.52 12.75
C LEU A 16 11.14 -17.12 13.70
N ILE A 17 10.35 -16.29 14.36
CA ILE A 17 9.25 -16.73 15.23
C ILE A 17 8.24 -17.57 14.41
N ALA A 18 7.83 -17.09 13.24
CA ALA A 18 6.92 -17.83 12.38
C ALA A 18 7.50 -19.17 11.92
N SER A 19 8.80 -19.22 11.64
CA SER A 19 9.48 -20.45 11.21
C SER A 19 9.61 -21.48 12.32
N LEU A 20 9.74 -21.03 13.59
CA LEU A 20 9.90 -21.91 14.75
C LEU A 20 8.58 -22.37 15.35
N PHE A 21 7.55 -21.53 15.35
CA PHE A 21 6.30 -21.77 16.07
C PHE A 21 5.07 -21.89 15.15
N GLY A 22 5.18 -21.47 13.86
CA GLY A 22 4.08 -21.56 12.92
C GLY A 22 4.02 -22.91 12.24
N GLU A 23 2.99 -23.70 12.52
CA GLU A 23 2.75 -24.93 11.79
C GLU A 23 2.60 -24.64 10.29
N ASN A 24 3.30 -25.40 9.44
CA ASN A 24 3.27 -25.25 7.99
C ASN A 24 3.73 -23.89 7.45
N PHE A 25 4.43 -23.06 8.22
CA PHE A 25 4.89 -21.74 7.77
C PHE A 25 5.79 -21.83 6.53
N LEU A 26 6.77 -22.74 6.53
CA LEU A 26 7.73 -22.91 5.42
C LEU A 26 7.21 -23.75 4.25
N THR A 27 5.91 -24.06 4.20
CA THR A 27 5.34 -24.75 3.03
C THR A 27 5.32 -23.83 1.80
N GLY A 28 5.56 -24.41 0.63
CA GLY A 28 5.55 -23.68 -0.64
C GLY A 28 4.23 -22.94 -0.88
N LEU A 29 3.08 -23.53 -0.49
CA LEU A 29 1.77 -22.90 -0.60
C LEU A 29 1.63 -21.68 0.29
N ASN A 30 2.03 -21.77 1.56
CA ASN A 30 1.94 -20.64 2.49
C ASN A 30 2.85 -19.49 2.06
N LEU A 31 4.10 -19.77 1.72
CA LEU A 31 5.04 -18.75 1.26
C LEU A 31 4.58 -18.09 -0.04
N GLN A 32 3.95 -18.84 -0.95
CA GLN A 32 3.36 -18.31 -2.17
C GLN A 32 2.20 -17.36 -1.87
N ASN A 33 1.28 -17.75 -0.97
CA ASN A 33 0.15 -16.89 -0.56
C ASN A 33 0.66 -15.63 0.17
N LEU A 34 1.63 -15.77 1.06
CA LEU A 34 2.28 -14.66 1.74
C LEU A 34 2.92 -13.69 0.74
N THR A 35 3.66 -14.21 -0.26
CA THR A 35 4.28 -13.41 -1.31
C THR A 35 3.24 -12.68 -2.15
N ASN A 36 2.15 -13.36 -2.53
CA ASN A 36 1.05 -12.77 -3.29
C ASN A 36 0.39 -11.62 -2.52
N ARG A 37 0.01 -11.86 -1.27
CA ARG A 37 -0.57 -10.82 -0.40
C ARG A 37 0.38 -9.65 -0.19
N THR A 38 1.67 -9.94 0.04
CA THR A 38 2.70 -8.90 0.15
C THR A 38 2.77 -8.04 -1.10
N ALA A 39 2.74 -8.65 -2.29
CA ALA A 39 2.78 -7.90 -3.55
C ALA A 39 1.57 -6.98 -3.71
N LEU A 40 0.36 -7.47 -3.46
CA LEU A 40 -0.87 -6.70 -3.58
C LEU A 40 -0.90 -5.52 -2.59
N TYR A 41 -0.62 -5.76 -1.31
CA TYR A 41 -0.59 -4.69 -0.30
C TYR A 41 0.58 -3.72 -0.49
N SER A 42 1.71 -4.16 -1.07
CA SER A 42 2.82 -3.27 -1.42
C SER A 42 2.42 -2.23 -2.47
N ILE A 43 1.60 -2.60 -3.46
CA ILE A 43 1.08 -1.66 -4.47
C ILE A 43 0.26 -0.55 -3.78
N LEU A 44 -0.62 -0.91 -2.86
CA LEU A 44 -1.41 0.06 -2.10
C LEU A 44 -0.52 0.92 -1.19
N ALA A 45 0.44 0.31 -0.52
CA ALA A 45 1.38 1.03 0.35
C ALA A 45 2.26 2.02 -0.42
N LEU A 46 2.68 1.67 -1.64
CA LEU A 46 3.38 2.59 -2.54
C LEU A 46 2.48 3.77 -2.91
N GLY A 47 1.19 3.53 -3.22
CA GLY A 47 0.21 4.58 -3.47
C GLY A 47 0.05 5.52 -2.28
N ALA A 48 -0.22 4.97 -1.10
CA ALA A 48 -0.36 5.75 0.13
C ALA A 48 0.92 6.54 0.47
N SER A 49 2.11 5.95 0.25
CA SER A 49 3.39 6.60 0.51
C SER A 49 3.61 7.87 -0.32
N ILE A 50 3.11 7.91 -1.57
CA ILE A 50 3.21 9.07 -2.44
C ILE A 50 2.43 10.27 -1.87
N VAL A 51 1.26 10.03 -1.28
CA VAL A 51 0.46 11.06 -0.60
C VAL A 51 1.10 11.44 0.74
N ILE A 52 1.52 10.46 1.54
CA ILE A 52 2.16 10.71 2.84
C ILE A 52 3.40 11.60 2.70
N VAL A 53 4.19 11.41 1.66
CA VAL A 53 5.37 12.24 1.39
C VAL A 53 5.03 13.72 1.20
N THR A 54 3.86 14.06 0.68
CA THR A 54 3.40 15.47 0.58
C THR A 54 2.89 16.04 1.91
N GLY A 55 2.82 15.24 2.98
CA GLY A 55 2.20 15.60 4.25
C GLY A 55 0.69 15.35 4.28
N GLY A 56 0.12 14.73 3.23
CA GLY A 56 -1.29 14.33 3.16
C GLY A 56 -1.53 12.93 3.70
N ILE A 57 -2.80 12.59 3.88
CA ILE A 57 -3.26 11.24 4.20
C ILE A 57 -4.43 10.93 3.26
N ASP A 58 -4.47 9.72 2.71
CA ASP A 58 -5.59 9.24 1.91
C ASP A 58 -6.25 8.03 2.58
N LEU A 59 -7.40 8.28 3.20
CA LEU A 59 -8.23 7.24 3.80
C LEU A 59 -9.17 6.57 2.80
N SER A 60 -9.30 7.11 1.59
CA SER A 60 -10.21 6.56 0.60
C SER A 60 -9.66 5.39 -0.19
N ILE A 61 -8.34 5.13 -0.13
CA ILE A 61 -7.69 4.11 -0.97
C ILE A 61 -8.34 2.73 -0.85
N GLY A 62 -8.80 2.32 0.35
CA GLY A 62 -9.51 1.06 0.55
C GLY A 62 -10.88 1.01 -0.16
N SER A 63 -11.62 2.12 -0.15
CA SER A 63 -12.89 2.22 -0.87
C SER A 63 -12.70 2.41 -2.38
N VAL A 64 -11.60 3.01 -2.83
CA VAL A 64 -11.21 3.02 -4.25
C VAL A 64 -10.88 1.60 -4.73
N VAL A 65 -10.16 0.81 -3.92
CA VAL A 65 -9.92 -0.63 -4.16
C VAL A 65 -11.26 -1.36 -4.30
N CYS A 66 -12.19 -1.11 -3.38
CA CYS A 66 -13.53 -1.70 -3.42
C CYS A 66 -14.27 -1.32 -4.71
N LEU A 67 -14.43 -0.04 -4.98
CA LEU A 67 -15.17 0.44 -6.14
C LEU A 67 -14.56 -0.08 -7.45
N ALA A 68 -13.25 0.06 -7.62
CA ALA A 68 -12.55 -0.41 -8.80
C ALA A 68 -12.67 -1.94 -8.97
N GLY A 69 -12.39 -2.70 -7.90
CA GLY A 69 -12.43 -4.16 -7.95
C GLY A 69 -13.84 -4.71 -8.22
N ILE A 70 -14.87 -4.14 -7.61
CA ILE A 70 -16.27 -4.55 -7.84
C ILE A 70 -16.75 -4.14 -9.24
N THR A 71 -16.35 -2.98 -9.74
CA THR A 71 -16.74 -2.50 -11.07
C THR A 71 -16.23 -3.43 -12.18
N VAL A 72 -15.09 -4.11 -11.99
CA VAL A 72 -14.54 -5.02 -13.01
C VAL A 72 -15.50 -6.15 -13.35
N PRO A 73 -15.85 -7.08 -12.44
CA PRO A 73 -16.79 -8.15 -12.76
C PRO A 73 -18.19 -7.62 -13.09
N TRP A 74 -18.62 -6.52 -12.48
CA TRP A 74 -19.90 -5.90 -12.77
C TRP A 74 -20.02 -5.47 -14.24
N LEU A 75 -19.02 -4.80 -14.81
CA LEU A 75 -19.02 -4.42 -16.22
C LEU A 75 -18.82 -5.61 -17.17
N LEU A 76 -17.97 -6.56 -16.79
CA LEU A 76 -17.69 -7.73 -17.62
C LEU A 76 -18.90 -8.66 -17.74
N VAL A 77 -19.59 -8.93 -16.61
CA VAL A 77 -20.65 -9.95 -16.54
C VAL A 77 -22.03 -9.35 -16.81
N GLU A 78 -22.38 -8.24 -16.13
CA GLU A 78 -23.73 -7.66 -16.26
C GLU A 78 -23.91 -6.84 -17.54
N PHE A 79 -22.84 -6.23 -18.06
CA PHE A 79 -22.88 -5.40 -19.27
C PHE A 79 -22.16 -6.04 -20.47
N GLU A 80 -21.57 -7.21 -20.29
CA GLU A 80 -20.87 -7.95 -21.35
C GLU A 80 -19.74 -7.15 -22.05
N TRP A 81 -19.11 -6.24 -21.28
CA TRP A 81 -18.00 -5.47 -21.81
C TRP A 81 -16.74 -6.34 -21.94
N SER A 82 -15.92 -6.03 -22.93
CA SER A 82 -14.63 -6.71 -23.06
C SER A 82 -13.63 -6.22 -22.00
N PRO A 83 -12.67 -7.07 -21.58
CA PRO A 83 -11.60 -6.68 -20.65
C PRO A 83 -10.82 -5.46 -21.10
N TRP A 84 -10.62 -5.30 -22.41
CA TRP A 84 -9.92 -4.16 -23.02
C TRP A 84 -10.65 -2.83 -22.86
N GLN A 85 -11.95 -2.85 -22.67
CA GLN A 85 -12.77 -1.68 -22.36
C GLN A 85 -12.80 -1.44 -20.84
N VAL A 86 -12.98 -2.48 -20.05
CA VAL A 86 -13.15 -2.38 -18.59
C VAL A 86 -11.88 -1.86 -17.91
N ILE A 87 -10.72 -2.43 -18.25
CA ILE A 87 -9.47 -2.06 -17.59
C ILE A 87 -9.15 -0.56 -17.72
N PRO A 88 -9.14 0.05 -18.92
CA PRO A 88 -8.90 1.48 -19.05
C PRO A 88 -9.95 2.35 -18.36
N VAL A 89 -11.24 1.95 -18.40
CA VAL A 89 -12.33 2.71 -17.77
C VAL A 89 -12.18 2.73 -16.25
N VAL A 90 -11.88 1.59 -15.63
CA VAL A 90 -11.68 1.50 -14.18
C VAL A 90 -10.45 2.30 -13.75
N LEU A 91 -9.36 2.23 -14.51
CA LEU A 91 -8.16 3.03 -14.23
C LEU A 91 -8.41 4.53 -14.41
N ALA A 92 -9.09 4.93 -15.48
CA ALA A 92 -9.47 6.32 -15.70
C ALA A 92 -10.40 6.84 -14.58
N GLY A 93 -11.39 6.06 -14.18
CA GLY A 93 -12.28 6.38 -13.05
C GLY A 93 -11.49 6.57 -11.75
N SER A 94 -10.53 5.68 -11.47
CA SER A 94 -9.67 5.80 -10.31
C SER A 94 -8.79 7.07 -10.36
N ALA A 95 -8.24 7.39 -11.52
CA ALA A 95 -7.46 8.62 -11.72
C ALA A 95 -8.31 9.89 -11.54
N LEU A 96 -9.57 9.87 -12.00
CA LEU A 96 -10.51 10.97 -11.81
C LEU A 96 -10.88 11.17 -10.34
N ILE A 97 -11.01 10.10 -9.56
CA ILE A 97 -11.19 10.18 -8.11
C ILE A 97 -10.01 10.90 -7.47
N GLY A 98 -8.78 10.51 -7.80
CA GLY A 98 -7.58 11.17 -7.29
C GLY A 98 -7.46 12.63 -7.72
N LEU A 99 -7.85 12.94 -8.96
CA LEU A 99 -7.92 14.30 -9.45
C LEU A 99 -8.93 15.13 -8.65
N PHE A 100 -10.12 14.59 -8.41
CA PHE A 100 -11.15 15.23 -7.62
C PHE A 100 -10.65 15.54 -6.20
N HIS A 101 -10.03 14.58 -5.51
CA HIS A 101 -9.42 14.81 -4.20
C HIS A 101 -8.34 15.89 -4.25
N GLY A 102 -7.41 15.78 -5.19
CA GLY A 102 -6.33 16.74 -5.34
C GLY A 102 -6.84 18.16 -5.58
N LEU A 103 -7.92 18.33 -6.37
CA LEU A 103 -8.55 19.64 -6.63
C LEU A 103 -9.25 20.19 -5.37
N LEU A 104 -10.00 19.37 -4.64
CA LEU A 104 -10.65 19.79 -3.39
C LEU A 104 -9.62 20.27 -2.35
N ILE A 105 -8.53 19.53 -2.22
CA ILE A 105 -7.48 19.83 -1.25
C ILE A 105 -6.72 21.11 -1.65
N THR A 106 -6.35 21.27 -2.91
CA THR A 106 -5.48 22.37 -3.34
C THR A 106 -6.25 23.63 -3.68
N LYS A 107 -7.38 23.53 -4.37
CA LYS A 107 -8.16 24.70 -4.82
C LYS A 107 -9.15 25.20 -3.81
N LEU A 108 -9.87 24.28 -3.13
CA LEU A 108 -10.79 24.64 -2.06
C LEU A 108 -10.09 24.67 -0.68
N ARG A 109 -8.81 24.29 -0.60
CA ARG A 109 -8.00 24.26 0.62
C ARG A 109 -8.63 23.46 1.75
N LEU A 110 -9.36 22.40 1.41
CA LEU A 110 -9.94 21.48 2.36
C LEU A 110 -8.86 20.59 2.99
N GLN A 111 -9.05 20.19 4.23
CA GLN A 111 -8.12 19.31 4.91
C GLN A 111 -8.09 17.93 4.23
N PRO A 112 -6.92 17.37 3.88
CA PRO A 112 -6.78 16.09 3.23
C PRO A 112 -7.53 14.96 3.93
N PHE A 113 -7.41 14.88 5.24
CA PHE A 113 -8.10 13.89 6.07
C PHE A 113 -9.62 13.93 5.87
N LEU A 114 -10.23 15.11 5.90
CA LEU A 114 -11.69 15.26 5.76
C LEU A 114 -12.14 14.86 4.34
N VAL A 115 -11.44 15.31 3.30
CA VAL A 115 -11.76 14.99 1.91
C VAL A 115 -11.73 13.49 1.68
N THR A 116 -10.67 12.81 2.13
CA THR A 116 -10.49 11.39 1.89
C THR A 116 -11.36 10.53 2.79
N LEU A 117 -11.71 10.99 4.00
CA LEU A 117 -12.71 10.35 4.86
C LEU A 117 -14.11 10.39 4.21
N CYS A 118 -14.50 11.53 3.65
CA CYS A 118 -15.73 11.62 2.87
C CYS A 118 -15.68 10.71 1.64
N GLY A 119 -14.53 10.65 0.95
CA GLY A 119 -14.30 9.74 -0.16
C GLY A 119 -14.44 8.27 0.22
N LEU A 120 -13.92 7.87 1.39
CA LEU A 120 -14.07 6.51 1.91
C LEU A 120 -15.53 6.09 1.99
N LEU A 121 -16.39 6.95 2.54
CA LEU A 121 -17.82 6.68 2.66
C LEU A 121 -18.53 6.74 1.31
N LEU A 122 -18.20 7.75 0.49
CA LEU A 122 -18.83 7.98 -0.80
C LEU A 122 -18.60 6.82 -1.76
N TYR A 123 -17.34 6.42 -1.98
CA TYR A 123 -17.02 5.36 -2.95
C TYR A 123 -17.48 3.98 -2.49
N ARG A 124 -17.45 3.73 -1.18
CA ARG A 124 -18.07 2.53 -0.60
C ARG A 124 -19.58 2.51 -0.84
N GLY A 125 -20.24 3.63 -0.59
CA GLY A 125 -21.66 3.81 -0.84
C GLY A 125 -22.05 3.60 -2.30
N ILE A 126 -21.26 4.16 -3.23
CA ILE A 126 -21.45 3.97 -4.67
C ILE A 126 -21.30 2.49 -5.06
N ALA A 127 -20.25 1.80 -4.60
CA ALA A 127 -20.03 0.38 -4.89
C ALA A 127 -21.20 -0.49 -4.42
N ARG A 128 -21.73 -0.22 -3.22
CA ARG A 128 -22.90 -0.93 -2.68
C ARG A 128 -24.19 -0.61 -3.44
N TRP A 129 -24.40 0.66 -3.76
CA TRP A 129 -25.60 1.10 -4.48
C TRP A 129 -25.67 0.53 -5.89
N MET A 130 -24.58 0.58 -6.67
CA MET A 130 -24.58 0.11 -8.06
C MET A 130 -24.80 -1.40 -8.20
N THR A 131 -24.48 -2.18 -7.17
CA THR A 131 -24.60 -3.65 -7.16
C THR A 131 -25.80 -4.14 -6.34
N GLY A 132 -26.59 -3.24 -5.74
CA GLY A 132 -27.61 -3.62 -4.77
C GLY A 132 -27.05 -4.35 -3.55
N ASP A 133 -25.80 -4.08 -3.20
CA ASP A 133 -25.03 -4.74 -2.12
C ASP A 133 -24.83 -6.25 -2.35
N GLN A 134 -25.00 -6.73 -3.58
CA GLN A 134 -24.79 -8.13 -3.94
C GLN A 134 -23.32 -8.40 -4.26
N SER A 135 -22.87 -9.62 -3.92
CA SER A 135 -21.52 -10.08 -4.26
C SER A 135 -21.30 -10.07 -5.77
N GLN A 136 -20.18 -9.51 -6.20
CA GLN A 136 -19.79 -9.45 -7.60
C GLN A 136 -18.62 -10.40 -7.85
N GLY A 137 -18.68 -11.13 -8.95
CA GLY A 137 -17.66 -12.10 -9.33
C GLY A 137 -17.77 -12.51 -10.80
N PHE A 138 -16.83 -13.30 -11.25
CA PHE A 138 -16.69 -13.66 -12.67
C PHE A 138 -17.60 -14.83 -13.12
N GLN A 139 -18.40 -15.42 -12.23
CA GLN A 139 -19.36 -16.50 -12.52
C GLN A 139 -18.77 -17.71 -13.28
N GLY A 140 -17.46 -17.96 -13.16
CA GLY A 140 -16.75 -19.01 -13.89
C GLY A 140 -16.23 -18.59 -15.26
N GLU A 141 -16.55 -17.39 -15.72
CA GLU A 141 -16.09 -16.81 -16.98
C GLU A 141 -14.77 -16.03 -16.83
N PHE A 142 -14.23 -15.53 -17.93
CA PHE A 142 -13.00 -14.73 -17.98
C PHE A 142 -11.76 -15.41 -17.36
N GLY A 143 -11.71 -16.76 -17.45
CA GLY A 143 -10.60 -17.56 -16.94
C GLY A 143 -9.25 -17.13 -17.51
N ASP A 144 -9.18 -16.77 -18.80
CA ASP A 144 -7.96 -16.33 -19.48
C ASP A 144 -7.40 -15.03 -18.91
N VAL A 145 -8.27 -14.05 -18.62
CA VAL A 145 -7.85 -12.76 -18.03
C VAL A 145 -7.37 -12.97 -16.59
N ARG A 146 -8.08 -13.78 -15.83
CA ARG A 146 -7.69 -14.15 -14.48
C ARG A 146 -6.41 -14.98 -14.45
N ALA A 147 -6.20 -15.86 -15.43
CA ALA A 147 -5.01 -16.68 -15.54
C ALA A 147 -3.73 -15.83 -15.60
N ILE A 148 -3.77 -14.66 -16.23
CA ILE A 148 -2.63 -13.73 -16.25
C ILE A 148 -2.28 -13.23 -14.83
N ALA A 149 -3.29 -12.82 -14.05
CA ALA A 149 -3.09 -12.36 -12.68
C ALA A 149 -2.75 -13.50 -11.71
N LEU A 150 -3.29 -14.70 -11.97
CA LEU A 150 -3.07 -15.91 -11.18
C LEU A 150 -1.84 -16.71 -11.61
N ALA A 151 -1.16 -16.31 -12.68
CA ALA A 151 0.03 -17.00 -13.18
C ALA A 151 1.10 -17.12 -12.09
N ARG A 152 1.84 -18.19 -12.13
CA ARG A 152 2.86 -18.52 -11.12
C ARG A 152 4.09 -19.07 -11.81
N PHE A 153 5.25 -18.51 -11.46
CA PHE A 153 6.52 -18.86 -12.07
C PHE A 153 7.34 -19.75 -11.13
N THR A 154 7.83 -20.87 -11.65
CA THR A 154 8.76 -21.72 -10.90
C THR A 154 10.14 -21.07 -10.90
N VAL A 155 10.70 -20.86 -9.71
CA VAL A 155 12.07 -20.36 -9.55
C VAL A 155 12.96 -21.53 -9.12
N PRO A 156 14.03 -21.85 -9.88
CA PRO A 156 14.99 -22.87 -9.50
C PRO A 156 15.64 -22.55 -8.13
N GLY A 157 15.99 -23.56 -7.36
CA GLY A 157 16.71 -23.42 -6.11
C GLY A 157 15.86 -23.55 -4.84
N PHE A 158 14.57 -23.24 -4.86
CA PHE A 158 13.71 -23.38 -3.67
C PHE A 158 13.48 -24.84 -3.26
N ARG A 159 13.45 -25.76 -4.22
CA ARG A 159 13.35 -27.20 -3.95
C ARG A 159 14.58 -27.71 -3.22
N GLU A 160 15.76 -27.19 -3.54
CA GLU A 160 17.02 -27.55 -2.89
C GLU A 160 17.10 -27.05 -1.46
N LEU A 161 16.34 -25.99 -1.13
CA LEU A 161 16.18 -25.46 0.23
C LEU A 161 15.08 -26.19 1.03
N GLY A 162 14.50 -27.27 0.49
CA GLY A 162 13.43 -28.03 1.15
C GLY A 162 12.04 -27.37 1.05
N ILE A 163 11.89 -26.31 0.26
CA ILE A 163 10.62 -25.60 0.07
C ILE A 163 9.97 -26.12 -1.24
N GLU A 164 9.36 -27.29 -1.14
CA GLU A 164 8.68 -27.89 -2.29
C GLU A 164 7.42 -27.12 -2.68
N GLY A 165 7.18 -27.00 -4.00
CA GLY A 165 5.96 -26.41 -4.54
C GLY A 165 5.87 -24.88 -4.49
N PHE A 166 6.90 -24.15 -4.04
CA PHE A 166 6.92 -22.70 -4.08
C PHE A 166 6.99 -22.21 -5.53
N ARG A 167 6.08 -21.30 -5.86
CA ARG A 167 6.05 -20.57 -7.14
C ARG A 167 5.84 -19.09 -6.89
N VAL A 168 6.58 -18.24 -7.59
CA VAL A 168 6.43 -16.78 -7.47
C VAL A 168 5.15 -16.32 -8.16
N PRO A 169 4.22 -15.67 -7.47
CA PRO A 169 3.00 -15.15 -8.08
C PRO A 169 3.30 -14.03 -9.08
N ALA A 170 2.52 -13.96 -10.16
CA ALA A 170 2.66 -12.93 -11.20
C ALA A 170 2.48 -11.50 -10.66
N THR A 171 1.73 -11.34 -9.58
CA THR A 171 1.51 -10.05 -8.89
C THR A 171 2.80 -9.39 -8.38
N VAL A 172 3.88 -10.17 -8.20
CA VAL A 172 5.20 -9.65 -7.87
C VAL A 172 5.78 -8.79 -9.00
N ILE A 173 5.46 -9.10 -10.26
CA ILE A 173 5.98 -8.36 -11.42
C ILE A 173 5.51 -6.90 -11.39
N PRO A 174 4.19 -6.59 -11.37
CA PRO A 174 3.74 -5.21 -11.29
C PRO A 174 4.19 -4.51 -10.01
N MET A 175 4.28 -5.20 -8.88
CA MET A 175 4.84 -4.64 -7.65
C MET A 175 6.29 -4.16 -7.85
N VAL A 176 7.16 -5.01 -8.42
CA VAL A 176 8.57 -4.67 -8.67
C VAL A 176 8.69 -3.56 -9.69
N VAL A 177 7.94 -3.63 -10.80
CA VAL A 177 7.94 -2.59 -11.83
C VAL A 177 7.55 -1.24 -11.22
N LEU A 178 6.46 -1.18 -10.46
CA LEU A 178 6.01 0.04 -9.79
C LEU A 178 7.04 0.55 -8.77
N ALA A 179 7.63 -0.34 -7.99
CA ALA A 179 8.68 0.03 -7.04
C ALA A 179 9.91 0.63 -7.74
N VAL A 180 10.35 0.05 -8.86
CA VAL A 180 11.46 0.57 -9.66
C VAL A 180 11.09 1.93 -10.27
N VAL A 181 9.91 2.05 -10.89
CA VAL A 181 9.45 3.31 -11.51
C VAL A 181 9.37 4.42 -10.47
N ILE A 182 8.72 4.17 -9.33
CA ILE A 182 8.59 5.14 -8.24
C ILE A 182 9.97 5.46 -7.64
N GLY A 183 10.81 4.46 -7.45
CA GLY A 183 12.18 4.65 -6.94
C GLY A 183 13.04 5.52 -7.86
N LEU A 184 12.99 5.27 -9.17
CA LEU A 184 13.66 6.10 -10.18
C LEU A 184 13.06 7.50 -10.24
N PHE A 185 11.73 7.63 -10.17
CA PHE A 185 11.06 8.91 -10.14
C PHE A 185 11.58 9.79 -8.99
N TYR A 186 11.61 9.28 -7.76
CA TYR A 186 12.08 10.05 -6.60
C TYR A 186 13.58 10.30 -6.60
N SER A 187 14.39 9.36 -7.09
CA SER A 187 15.85 9.48 -7.05
C SER A 187 16.44 10.26 -8.23
N ARG A 188 15.82 10.19 -9.40
CA ARG A 188 16.40 10.69 -10.65
C ARG A 188 15.68 11.89 -11.26
N THR A 189 14.42 12.18 -10.85
CA THR A 189 13.66 13.28 -11.44
C THR A 189 13.65 14.53 -10.57
N VAL A 190 13.47 15.67 -11.19
CA VAL A 190 13.26 16.97 -10.50
C VAL A 190 11.91 16.95 -9.75
N TRP A 191 10.87 16.36 -10.37
CA TRP A 191 9.54 16.26 -9.79
C TRP A 191 9.52 15.47 -8.49
N GLY A 192 10.24 14.35 -8.44
CA GLY A 192 10.38 13.56 -7.20
C GLY A 192 11.04 14.35 -6.07
N ARG A 193 12.11 15.10 -6.39
CA ARG A 193 12.75 15.98 -5.42
C ARG A 193 11.85 17.12 -4.95
N TRP A 194 11.04 17.68 -5.83
CA TRP A 194 10.08 18.72 -5.50
C TRP A 194 8.96 18.24 -4.59
N ILE A 195 8.47 17.00 -4.79
CA ILE A 195 7.49 16.37 -3.89
C ILE A 195 8.07 16.24 -2.49
N LEU A 196 9.31 15.75 -2.37
CA LEU A 196 10.02 15.65 -1.08
C LEU A 196 10.20 17.03 -0.42
N ALA A 197 10.55 18.06 -1.20
CA ALA A 197 10.68 19.43 -0.70
C ALA A 197 9.35 20.01 -0.23
N THR A 198 8.27 19.79 -0.99
CA THR A 198 6.89 20.19 -0.65
C THR A 198 6.48 19.60 0.69
N GLY A 199 6.72 18.31 0.91
CA GLY A 199 6.38 17.64 2.16
C GLY A 199 7.22 18.10 3.38
N ARG A 200 8.45 18.56 3.15
CA ARG A 200 9.28 19.11 4.23
C ARG A 200 8.81 20.48 4.68
N ASN A 201 8.55 21.36 3.74
CA ASN A 201 8.03 22.70 4.00
C ASN A 201 7.38 23.25 2.73
N GLU A 202 6.05 23.14 2.64
CA GLU A 202 5.29 23.59 1.47
C GLU A 202 5.49 25.07 1.19
N SER A 203 5.47 25.93 2.20
CA SER A 203 5.62 27.38 2.04
C SER A 203 6.99 27.72 1.47
N ALA A 204 8.07 27.16 2.01
CA ALA A 204 9.42 27.40 1.50
C ALA A 204 9.58 26.87 0.06
N ALA A 205 9.02 25.69 -0.26
CA ALA A 205 9.05 25.13 -1.60
C ALA A 205 8.30 26.05 -2.60
N ARG A 206 7.13 26.57 -2.21
CA ARG A 206 6.32 27.48 -3.01
C ARG A 206 7.06 28.80 -3.27
N TYR A 207 7.68 29.40 -2.25
CA TYR A 207 8.51 30.62 -2.42
C TYR A 207 9.73 30.37 -3.31
N SER A 208 10.23 29.14 -3.39
CA SER A 208 11.31 28.73 -4.30
C SER A 208 10.82 28.40 -5.73
N GLY A 209 9.56 28.69 -6.07
CA GLY A 209 9.01 28.49 -7.39
C GLY A 209 8.53 27.05 -7.68
N VAL A 210 8.48 26.17 -6.68
CA VAL A 210 7.98 24.80 -6.85
C VAL A 210 6.45 24.82 -7.01
N PRO A 211 5.87 24.16 -8.02
CA PRO A 211 4.41 24.12 -8.24
C PRO A 211 3.72 23.13 -7.28
N THR A 212 3.70 23.45 -5.97
CA THR A 212 3.25 22.55 -4.89
C THR A 212 1.84 22.02 -5.09
N GLU A 213 0.90 22.86 -5.56
CA GLU A 213 -0.48 22.45 -5.84
C GLU A 213 -0.56 21.33 -6.89
N ARG A 214 0.18 21.46 -8.01
CA ARG A 214 0.19 20.44 -9.07
C ARG A 214 0.80 19.13 -8.56
N LEU A 215 1.84 19.22 -7.74
CA LEU A 215 2.49 18.04 -7.16
C LEU A 215 1.56 17.31 -6.21
N THR A 216 0.82 18.05 -5.38
CA THR A 216 -0.20 17.46 -4.49
C THR A 216 -1.31 16.77 -5.30
N ILE A 217 -1.86 17.43 -6.33
CA ILE A 217 -2.87 16.81 -7.22
C ILE A 217 -2.35 15.53 -7.84
N LEU A 218 -1.14 15.55 -8.42
CA LEU A 218 -0.53 14.37 -9.03
C LEU A 218 -0.30 13.23 -8.01
N SER A 219 0.00 13.56 -6.77
CA SER A 219 0.18 12.57 -5.70
C SER A 219 -1.13 11.84 -5.38
N TYR A 220 -2.26 12.56 -5.31
CA TYR A 220 -3.57 11.93 -5.13
C TYR A 220 -4.03 11.13 -6.34
N VAL A 221 -3.77 11.62 -7.56
CA VAL A 221 -4.03 10.89 -8.81
C VAL A 221 -3.25 9.57 -8.82
N ALA A 222 -1.96 9.61 -8.51
CA ALA A 222 -1.12 8.41 -8.47
C ALA A 222 -1.58 7.42 -7.38
N CYS A 223 -1.96 7.91 -6.19
CA CYS A 223 -2.46 7.09 -5.10
C CYS A 223 -3.75 6.35 -5.50
N SER A 224 -4.75 7.09 -5.99
CA SER A 224 -6.03 6.51 -6.40
C SER A 224 -5.88 5.58 -7.60
N LEU A 225 -4.99 5.90 -8.56
CA LEU A 225 -4.68 5.04 -9.69
C LEU A 225 -4.08 3.70 -9.22
N LEU A 226 -3.13 3.74 -8.29
CA LEU A 226 -2.55 2.52 -7.69
C LEU A 226 -3.57 1.78 -6.83
N GLY A 227 -4.48 2.48 -6.16
CA GLY A 227 -5.63 1.90 -5.47
C GLY A 227 -6.55 1.14 -6.41
N GLY A 228 -6.94 1.74 -7.54
CA GLY A 228 -7.76 1.10 -8.56
C GLY A 228 -7.06 -0.09 -9.22
N PHE A 229 -5.80 0.06 -9.58
CA PHE A 229 -5.00 -1.03 -10.13
C PHE A 229 -4.85 -2.19 -9.12
N GLY A 230 -4.56 -1.88 -7.85
CA GLY A 230 -4.55 -2.89 -6.78
C GLY A 230 -5.90 -3.58 -6.63
N GLY A 231 -7.01 -2.83 -6.67
CA GLY A 231 -8.37 -3.35 -6.59
C GLY A 231 -8.69 -4.35 -7.70
N MET A 232 -8.26 -4.05 -8.94
CA MET A 232 -8.38 -4.99 -10.06
C MET A 232 -7.57 -6.28 -9.83
N LEU A 233 -6.32 -6.16 -9.37
CA LEU A 233 -5.50 -7.33 -9.08
C LEU A 233 -6.08 -8.17 -7.94
N PHE A 234 -6.61 -7.51 -6.89
CA PHE A 234 -7.26 -8.21 -5.79
C PHE A 234 -8.50 -8.99 -6.24
N ILE A 235 -9.39 -8.40 -7.05
CA ILE A 235 -10.61 -9.10 -7.50
C ILE A 235 -10.27 -10.25 -8.45
N PHE A 236 -9.23 -10.11 -9.29
CA PHE A 236 -8.75 -11.22 -10.10
C PHE A 236 -8.21 -12.38 -9.24
N ASP A 237 -7.53 -12.07 -8.13
CA ASP A 237 -6.99 -13.07 -7.20
C ASP A 237 -8.10 -13.84 -6.47
N ILE A 238 -9.05 -13.11 -5.84
CA ILE A 238 -10.10 -13.74 -5.01
C ILE A 238 -11.30 -14.27 -5.82
N GLY A 239 -11.53 -13.75 -7.02
CA GLY A 239 -12.57 -14.22 -7.95
C GLY A 239 -13.95 -13.65 -7.72
N SER A 240 -14.33 -13.30 -6.50
CA SER A 240 -15.59 -12.62 -6.16
C SER A 240 -15.42 -11.86 -4.85
N ALA A 241 -16.20 -10.80 -4.67
CA ALA A 241 -16.16 -9.98 -3.46
C ALA A 241 -17.51 -9.36 -3.13
N GLN A 242 -17.74 -9.18 -1.82
CA GLN A 242 -18.89 -8.47 -1.28
C GLN A 242 -18.55 -6.98 -1.15
N PRO A 243 -19.33 -6.04 -1.69
CA PRO A 243 -19.04 -4.61 -1.61
C PRO A 243 -18.96 -4.05 -0.18
N SER A 244 -19.69 -4.64 0.77
CA SER A 244 -19.66 -4.24 2.18
C SER A 244 -18.31 -4.50 2.85
N ASP A 245 -17.58 -5.55 2.44
CA ASP A 245 -16.38 -6.03 3.14
C ASP A 245 -15.08 -5.84 2.34
N PHE A 246 -15.19 -5.91 1.02
CA PHE A 246 -14.02 -5.83 0.16
C PHE A 246 -13.32 -4.48 0.27
N GLY A 247 -12.02 -4.50 0.52
CA GLY A 247 -11.22 -3.29 0.72
C GLY A 247 -11.38 -2.64 2.10
N ASN A 248 -12.09 -3.25 3.06
CA ASN A 248 -12.18 -2.73 4.42
C ASN A 248 -10.83 -2.73 5.12
N PHE A 249 -10.47 -1.58 5.69
CA PHE A 249 -9.21 -1.33 6.40
C PHE A 249 -7.94 -1.43 5.52
N TYR A 250 -8.05 -1.59 4.19
CA TYR A 250 -6.88 -1.63 3.32
C TYR A 250 -6.09 -0.32 3.34
N GLU A 251 -6.76 0.81 3.56
CA GLU A 251 -6.14 2.10 3.80
C GLU A 251 -5.25 2.09 5.04
N LEU A 252 -5.71 1.47 6.14
CA LEU A 252 -4.93 1.38 7.37
C LEU A 252 -3.68 0.51 7.17
N TYR A 253 -3.82 -0.64 6.49
CA TYR A 253 -2.66 -1.50 6.18
C TYR A 253 -1.67 -0.80 5.25
N ALA A 254 -2.15 -0.06 4.25
CA ALA A 254 -1.30 0.65 3.31
C ALA A 254 -0.51 1.79 4.00
N ILE A 255 -1.19 2.60 4.82
CA ILE A 255 -0.56 3.67 5.61
C ILE A 255 0.42 3.08 6.62
N ALA A 256 0.00 2.04 7.34
CA ALA A 256 0.84 1.35 8.32
C ALA A 256 2.11 0.79 7.69
N ALA A 257 2.01 0.12 6.53
CA ALA A 257 3.15 -0.39 5.78
C ALA A 257 4.12 0.73 5.37
N ALA A 258 3.58 1.85 4.86
CA ALA A 258 4.38 3.00 4.47
C ALA A 258 5.11 3.62 5.67
N VAL A 259 4.42 3.79 6.80
CA VAL A 259 5.00 4.38 8.03
C VAL A 259 6.04 3.46 8.65
N LEU A 260 5.74 2.17 8.83
CA LEU A 260 6.73 1.17 9.25
C LEU A 260 7.94 1.16 8.31
N GLY A 261 7.71 1.31 7.01
CA GLY A 261 8.74 1.42 5.99
C GLY A 261 9.59 2.69 6.07
N GLY A 262 9.29 3.59 7.02
CA GLY A 262 10.05 4.81 7.28
C GLY A 262 9.57 6.05 6.53
N CYS A 263 8.34 6.01 5.96
CA CYS A 263 7.68 7.24 5.51
C CYS A 263 7.30 8.09 6.71
N SER A 264 7.64 9.37 6.66
CA SER A 264 7.27 10.32 7.72
C SER A 264 5.85 10.84 7.51
N LEU A 265 4.97 10.68 8.49
CA LEU A 265 3.64 11.30 8.47
C LEU A 265 3.68 12.84 8.42
N ARG A 266 4.82 13.45 8.75
CA ARG A 266 5.05 14.88 8.60
C ARG A 266 5.40 15.28 7.16
N GLY A 267 5.57 14.31 6.27
CA GLY A 267 6.00 14.51 4.88
C GLY A 267 7.53 14.57 4.69
N GLY A 268 7.94 14.67 3.44
CA GLY A 268 9.32 14.94 3.01
C GLY A 268 10.32 13.78 3.12
N GLU A 269 9.91 12.61 3.58
CA GLU A 269 10.78 11.42 3.70
C GLU A 269 10.05 10.17 3.23
N MET A 270 10.71 9.41 2.37
CA MET A 270 10.22 8.13 1.83
C MET A 270 11.37 7.19 1.49
N SER A 271 11.15 5.91 1.67
CA SER A 271 12.03 4.84 1.18
C SER A 271 11.18 3.78 0.49
N VAL A 272 11.29 3.65 -0.83
CA VAL A 272 10.53 2.64 -1.60
C VAL A 272 10.82 1.23 -1.07
N VAL A 273 12.09 0.88 -0.87
CA VAL A 273 12.48 -0.42 -0.29
C VAL A 273 11.91 -0.57 1.12
N GLY A 274 11.94 0.52 1.91
CA GLY A 274 11.35 0.51 3.24
C GLY A 274 9.84 0.21 3.19
N VAL A 275 9.09 0.83 2.28
CA VAL A 275 7.64 0.59 2.10
C VAL A 275 7.36 -0.88 1.76
N LEU A 276 8.14 -1.48 0.85
CA LEU A 276 7.99 -2.90 0.51
C LEU A 276 8.27 -3.81 1.71
N VAL A 277 9.34 -3.54 2.47
CA VAL A 277 9.66 -4.31 3.69
C VAL A 277 8.58 -4.09 4.76
N GLY A 278 8.03 -2.87 4.87
CA GLY A 278 6.92 -2.57 5.76
C GLY A 278 5.65 -3.38 5.43
N ALA A 279 5.30 -3.45 4.15
CA ALA A 279 4.18 -4.26 3.68
C ALA A 279 4.44 -5.76 3.92
N ALA A 280 5.65 -6.25 3.63
CA ALA A 280 6.05 -7.62 3.90
C ALA A 280 5.96 -7.95 5.40
N THR A 281 6.41 -7.03 6.27
CA THR A 281 6.36 -7.20 7.73
C THR A 281 4.92 -7.33 8.24
N LEU A 282 4.01 -6.49 7.76
CA LEU A 282 2.60 -6.57 8.16
C LEU A 282 1.93 -7.85 7.67
N GLN A 283 2.18 -8.26 6.42
CA GLN A 283 1.60 -9.50 5.89
C GLN A 283 2.20 -10.74 6.59
N LEU A 284 3.48 -10.70 6.91
CA LEU A 284 4.14 -11.75 7.70
C LEU A 284 3.53 -11.84 9.10
N LEU A 285 3.30 -10.72 9.77
CA LEU A 285 2.67 -10.66 11.09
C LEU A 285 1.26 -11.28 11.04
N ARG A 286 0.43 -10.89 10.06
CA ARG A 286 -0.91 -11.48 9.86
C ARG A 286 -0.84 -12.98 9.64
N ASN A 287 0.05 -13.43 8.76
CA ASN A 287 0.24 -14.84 8.48
C ASN A 287 0.67 -15.61 9.74
N THR A 288 1.58 -15.05 10.54
CA THR A 288 2.05 -15.64 11.79
C THR A 288 0.91 -15.79 12.80
N ILE A 289 0.08 -14.74 12.98
CA ILE A 289 -1.07 -14.77 13.91
C ILE A 289 -2.02 -15.92 13.54
N MET A 290 -2.31 -16.07 12.23
CA MET A 290 -3.19 -17.15 11.75
C MET A 290 -2.59 -18.54 11.98
N LEU A 291 -1.28 -18.71 11.73
CA LEU A 291 -0.61 -20.02 11.82
C LEU A 291 -0.35 -20.46 13.27
N VAL A 292 -0.16 -19.51 14.17
CA VAL A 292 0.00 -19.80 15.61
C VAL A 292 -1.35 -20.14 16.29
N GLY A 293 -2.46 -20.03 15.55
CA GLY A 293 -3.79 -20.37 16.06
C GLY A 293 -4.39 -19.33 17.01
N VAL A 294 -3.80 -18.13 17.05
CA VAL A 294 -4.39 -16.99 17.76
C VAL A 294 -5.60 -16.51 16.98
N GLY A 295 -6.75 -16.39 17.63
CA GLY A 295 -8.01 -16.03 16.94
C GLY A 295 -7.89 -14.72 16.12
N SER A 296 -8.50 -14.70 14.94
CA SER A 296 -8.47 -13.55 14.02
C SER A 296 -8.98 -12.26 14.65
N GLN A 297 -9.76 -12.34 15.74
CA GLN A 297 -10.30 -11.20 16.47
C GLN A 297 -9.21 -10.31 17.10
N ILE A 298 -8.05 -10.87 17.42
CA ILE A 298 -6.94 -10.13 18.04
C ILE A 298 -6.00 -9.51 16.99
N GLU A 299 -6.15 -9.85 15.72
CA GLU A 299 -5.29 -9.38 14.63
C GLU A 299 -5.12 -7.86 14.65
N PHE A 300 -6.24 -7.13 14.72
CA PHE A 300 -6.21 -5.66 14.74
C PHE A 300 -5.51 -5.09 15.99
N ALA A 301 -5.70 -5.72 17.15
CA ALA A 301 -5.04 -5.29 18.37
C ALA A 301 -3.52 -5.51 18.30
N VAL A 302 -3.07 -6.64 17.77
CA VAL A 302 -1.65 -6.93 17.58
C VAL A 302 -1.02 -5.99 16.56
N ILE A 303 -1.67 -5.76 15.41
CA ILE A 303 -1.20 -4.81 14.41
C ILE A 303 -1.10 -3.40 15.00
N GLY A 304 -2.14 -2.95 15.71
CA GLY A 304 -2.15 -1.65 16.38
C GLY A 304 -1.01 -1.51 17.40
N ALA A 305 -0.76 -2.54 18.21
CA ALA A 305 0.33 -2.56 19.18
C ALA A 305 1.71 -2.50 18.48
N VAL A 306 1.92 -3.30 17.45
CA VAL A 306 3.19 -3.31 16.67
C VAL A 306 3.43 -1.95 16.02
N LEU A 307 2.38 -1.31 15.45
CA LEU A 307 2.47 0.03 14.90
C LEU A 307 2.85 1.06 15.95
N LEU A 308 2.18 1.03 17.10
CA LEU A 308 2.44 1.96 18.19
C LEU A 308 3.87 1.82 18.73
N ILE A 309 4.34 0.59 18.90
CA ILE A 309 5.71 0.29 19.32
C ILE A 309 6.69 0.78 18.24
N GLY A 310 6.43 0.50 16.95
CA GLY A 310 7.28 0.91 15.85
C GLY A 310 7.43 2.43 15.73
N VAL A 311 6.31 3.15 15.76
CA VAL A 311 6.30 4.63 15.71
C VAL A 311 6.91 5.23 16.97
N GLY A 312 6.59 4.67 18.15
CA GLY A 312 7.15 5.12 19.42
C GLY A 312 8.67 4.93 19.49
N ALA A 313 9.18 3.80 19.00
CA ALA A 313 10.61 3.53 18.93
C ALA A 313 11.34 4.51 17.98
N ASP A 314 10.77 4.79 16.80
CA ASP A 314 11.36 5.78 15.86
C ASP A 314 11.43 7.18 16.48
N GLU A 315 10.36 7.62 17.13
CA GLU A 315 10.34 8.93 17.80
C GLU A 315 11.34 8.99 18.96
N LEU A 316 11.45 7.90 19.76
CA LEU A 316 12.43 7.84 20.86
C LEU A 316 13.86 7.91 20.34
N VAL A 317 14.20 7.14 19.31
CA VAL A 317 15.53 7.15 18.66
C VAL A 317 15.84 8.54 18.11
N ARG A 318 14.84 9.19 17.51
CA ARG A 318 14.98 10.55 16.95
C ARG A 318 15.28 11.57 18.05
N ARG A 319 14.55 11.54 19.16
CA ARG A 319 14.77 12.42 20.33
C ARG A 319 16.15 12.19 20.97
N LEU A 320 16.55 10.95 21.14
CA LEU A 320 17.87 10.61 21.69
C LEU A 320 19.02 11.09 20.77
N SER A 321 18.85 10.95 19.45
CA SER A 321 19.83 11.43 18.47
C SER A 321 19.94 12.96 18.46
N ALA A 322 18.82 13.68 18.55
CA ALA A 322 18.82 15.14 18.65
C ALA A 322 19.55 15.63 19.91
N ARG A 323 19.21 15.05 21.08
CA ARG A 323 19.90 15.38 22.35
C ARG A 323 21.39 15.10 22.30
N ARG A 324 21.81 14.02 21.61
CA ARG A 324 23.24 13.71 21.45
C ARG A 324 23.95 14.72 20.56
N ALA A 325 23.30 15.17 19.48
CA ALA A 325 23.83 16.20 18.59
C ALA A 325 23.98 17.55 19.32
N GLU A 326 22.99 17.96 20.13
CA GLU A 326 23.07 19.17 20.97
C GLU A 326 24.24 19.10 21.97
N ARG A 327 24.41 17.98 22.67
CA ARG A 327 25.53 17.80 23.61
C ARG A 327 26.88 17.88 22.93
N LEU A 328 27.02 17.30 21.72
CA LEU A 328 28.26 17.38 20.95
C LEU A 328 28.53 18.80 20.43
N ALA A 329 27.49 19.54 20.04
CA ALA A 329 27.62 20.94 19.63
C ALA A 329 28.06 21.86 20.81
N VAL A 330 27.50 21.66 21.99
CA VAL A 330 27.92 22.41 23.21
C VAL A 330 29.36 22.07 23.56
N ALA A 331 29.76 20.78 23.54
CA ALA A 331 31.12 20.36 23.85
C ALA A 331 32.18 20.83 22.82
N ALA A 332 31.77 21.18 21.61
CA ALA A 332 32.68 21.70 20.56
C ALA A 332 32.87 23.23 20.68
N HIS A 333 32.08 23.93 21.50
CA HIS A 333 32.15 25.36 21.75
C HIS A 333 32.77 25.70 23.14
N THR A 334 32.99 24.70 23.97
CA THR A 334 33.79 24.77 25.22
C THR A 334 35.21 24.30 25.02
#